data_2620109ddbf75d55052e20e8494c6283
#
_entry.id   2620109ddbf75d55052e20e8494c6283
#
_cell.length_a   1.000
_cell.length_b   1.000
_cell.length_c   1.000
_cell.angle_alpha   90.00
_cell.angle_beta   90.00
_cell.angle_gamma   90.00
#
_symmetry.space_group_name_H-M   'P 1'
#
loop_
_entity.id
_entity.type
_entity.pdbx_description
1 polymer ?
#
loop_
_entity_poly.entity_id
_entity_poly.type
_entity_poly.pdbx_seq_one_letter_code
_entity_poly.pdbx_strand_id
1 'polypeptide(L)'
;TIRLLILEDSQNEAERLVSLFRNAGQATRVHRLTSSDDLAEALKQTWDLLINAPQSENLDPSEAISAIRRQAKDIPILQLTAGTDAEAITEALMLGAQDALPQGEDEWLLLVANRELANLEERRARRSAEVALREAEKRCQLLLDSSVDAIAYVHDGMHIYANRAYLELFGYDDVEDLEGMPMIDLISGTDQSRFKTFLKNYQSMEGSAELACGGVRADGDTLKTRMHFSPAAYDGEPCIQVVIRAENDSAELQKLREISSQDPVTGLLNRNSFLEVIDAAVERAINAGQPASLAYIRV
;
A
#
# COMPACT_ATOMS: atom_id res chain seq x y z
N THR A 1 -24.95 -7.74 9.75
CA THR A 1 -25.95 -6.95 10.53
C THR A 1 -25.99 -5.53 9.96
N ILE A 2 -27.16 -5.13 9.45
CA ILE A 2 -27.39 -3.79 8.87
C ILE A 2 -27.67 -2.82 10.01
N ARG A 3 -27.01 -1.66 10.00
CA ARG A 3 -27.22 -0.57 10.94
C ARG A 3 -28.16 0.43 10.28
N LEU A 4 -29.40 0.45 10.77
CA LEU A 4 -30.51 1.18 10.18
C LEU A 4 -30.89 2.39 11.04
N LEU A 5 -30.87 3.58 10.45
CA LEU A 5 -31.51 4.76 10.99
C LEU A 5 -32.94 4.81 10.46
N ILE A 6 -33.88 5.14 11.32
CA ILE A 6 -35.28 5.36 10.93
C ILE A 6 -35.73 6.69 11.50
N LEU A 7 -36.22 7.57 10.64
CA LEU A 7 -36.95 8.77 11.02
C LEU A 7 -38.41 8.49 10.79
N GLU A 8 -39.15 8.15 11.87
CA GLU A 8 -40.57 7.82 11.88
C GLU A 8 -41.11 8.07 13.29
N ASP A 9 -42.18 8.89 13.39
CA ASP A 9 -42.75 9.26 14.69
C ASP A 9 -43.62 8.13 15.28
N SER A 10 -44.23 7.32 14.43
CA SER A 10 -45.02 6.16 14.85
C SER A 10 -44.11 4.99 15.22
N GLN A 11 -44.13 4.57 16.47
CA GLN A 11 -43.41 3.40 16.93
C GLN A 11 -43.86 2.14 16.19
N ASN A 12 -45.15 1.98 15.94
CA ASN A 12 -45.68 0.79 15.24
C ASN A 12 -45.17 0.72 13.81
N GLU A 13 -45.08 1.85 13.11
CA GLU A 13 -44.55 1.89 11.75
C GLU A 13 -43.04 1.66 11.71
N ALA A 14 -42.29 2.22 12.65
CA ALA A 14 -40.88 1.93 12.78
C ALA A 14 -40.60 0.43 13.03
N GLU A 15 -41.40 -0.20 13.94
CA GLU A 15 -41.29 -1.65 14.19
C GLU A 15 -41.71 -2.50 12.99
N ARG A 16 -42.70 -2.05 12.21
CA ARG A 16 -43.10 -2.67 10.94
C ARG A 16 -41.93 -2.67 9.94
N LEU A 17 -41.30 -1.53 9.73
CA LEU A 17 -40.14 -1.40 8.86
C LEU A 17 -38.97 -2.35 9.31
N VAL A 18 -38.69 -2.39 10.61
CA VAL A 18 -37.69 -3.30 11.16
C VAL A 18 -38.04 -4.76 10.88
N SER A 19 -39.32 -5.11 11.11
CA SER A 19 -39.79 -6.47 10.89
C SER A 19 -39.72 -6.89 9.43
N LEU A 20 -39.94 -5.95 8.51
CA LEU A 20 -39.81 -6.16 7.08
C LEU A 20 -38.38 -6.65 6.71
N PHE A 21 -37.35 -5.96 7.17
CA PHE A 21 -35.96 -6.37 6.94
C PHE A 21 -35.61 -7.72 7.61
N ARG A 22 -36.10 -7.93 8.83
CA ARG A 22 -35.86 -9.20 9.55
C ARG A 22 -36.51 -10.39 8.86
N ASN A 23 -37.74 -10.22 8.37
CA ASN A 23 -38.49 -11.25 7.63
C ASN A 23 -37.77 -11.58 6.28
N ALA A 24 -37.11 -10.59 5.69
CA ALA A 24 -36.26 -10.79 4.52
C ALA A 24 -34.88 -11.47 4.87
N GLY A 25 -34.69 -11.95 6.10
CA GLY A 25 -33.48 -12.64 6.53
C GLY A 25 -32.32 -11.73 6.91
N GLN A 26 -32.54 -10.43 7.04
CA GLN A 26 -31.50 -9.45 7.35
C GLN A 26 -31.49 -9.15 8.86
N ALA A 27 -30.36 -9.44 9.51
CA ALA A 27 -30.15 -9.01 10.90
C ALA A 27 -29.95 -7.49 10.94
N THR A 28 -30.77 -6.79 11.75
CA THR A 28 -30.78 -5.33 11.83
C THR A 28 -30.45 -4.84 13.24
N ARG A 29 -29.62 -3.80 13.32
CA ARG A 29 -29.48 -2.93 14.50
C ARG A 29 -30.08 -1.59 14.14
N VAL A 30 -31.10 -1.16 14.89
CA VAL A 30 -31.88 0.01 14.54
C VAL A 30 -31.74 1.11 15.58
N HIS A 31 -31.67 2.33 15.12
CA HIS A 31 -31.85 3.53 15.94
C HIS A 31 -32.92 4.42 15.31
N ARG A 32 -33.92 4.75 16.10
CA ARG A 32 -35.01 5.66 15.69
C ARG A 32 -34.63 7.08 16.07
N LEU A 33 -34.61 7.96 15.09
CA LEU A 33 -34.30 9.38 15.27
C LEU A 33 -35.47 10.10 15.90
N THR A 34 -35.21 10.90 16.92
CA THR A 34 -36.27 11.62 17.70
C THR A 34 -36.06 13.12 17.72
N SER A 35 -34.89 13.63 17.29
CA SER A 35 -34.59 15.06 17.21
C SER A 35 -33.35 15.33 16.36
N SER A 36 -33.07 16.61 16.08
CA SER A 36 -31.85 17.02 15.42
C SER A 36 -30.60 16.76 16.29
N ASP A 37 -30.71 16.89 17.61
CA ASP A 37 -29.61 16.57 18.52
C ASP A 37 -29.32 15.07 18.55
N ASP A 38 -30.36 14.23 18.55
CA ASP A 38 -30.25 12.78 18.46
C ASP A 38 -29.58 12.35 17.14
N LEU A 39 -29.98 12.97 16.01
CA LEU A 39 -29.31 12.77 14.73
C LEU A 39 -27.83 13.14 14.79
N ALA A 40 -27.48 14.28 15.40
CA ALA A 40 -26.10 14.71 15.53
C ALA A 40 -25.26 13.71 16.34
N GLU A 41 -25.82 13.14 17.41
CA GLU A 41 -25.17 12.09 18.20
C GLU A 41 -25.07 10.77 17.44
N ALA A 42 -26.14 10.35 16.79
CA ALA A 42 -26.16 9.14 15.96
C ALA A 42 -25.11 9.19 14.83
N LEU A 43 -24.90 10.35 14.21
CA LEU A 43 -23.90 10.52 13.14
C LEU A 43 -22.45 10.41 13.60
N LYS A 44 -22.17 10.33 14.89
CA LYS A 44 -20.82 9.96 15.40
C LYS A 44 -20.52 8.48 15.18
N GLN A 45 -21.53 7.66 14.98
CA GLN A 45 -21.43 6.25 14.64
C GLN A 45 -21.54 6.03 13.12
N THR A 46 -21.29 4.80 12.70
CA THR A 46 -21.45 4.40 11.30
C THR A 46 -22.79 3.73 11.08
N TRP A 47 -23.50 4.13 10.03
CA TRP A 47 -24.79 3.61 9.63
C TRP A 47 -24.74 3.12 8.18
N ASP A 48 -25.69 2.23 7.84
CA ASP A 48 -25.70 1.59 6.53
C ASP A 48 -26.88 2.04 5.69
N LEU A 49 -27.95 2.54 6.32
CA LEU A 49 -29.13 3.05 5.62
C LEU A 49 -29.92 3.99 6.54
N LEU A 50 -30.45 5.06 5.98
CA LEU A 50 -31.52 5.86 6.61
C LEU A 50 -32.81 5.69 5.83
N ILE A 51 -33.91 5.45 6.53
CA ILE A 51 -35.28 5.49 5.99
C ILE A 51 -36.02 6.65 6.65
N ASN A 52 -36.44 7.60 5.86
CA ASN A 52 -37.24 8.74 6.31
C ASN A 52 -38.74 8.51 6.01
N ALA A 53 -39.57 8.74 6.98
CA ALA A 53 -41.03 8.86 6.78
C ALA A 53 -41.37 10.05 5.88
N PRO A 54 -42.60 10.10 5.31
CA PRO A 54 -43.05 11.22 4.49
C PRO A 54 -43.04 12.56 5.24
N GLN A 55 -43.33 12.51 6.52
CA GLN A 55 -43.36 13.66 7.43
C GLN A 55 -42.95 13.20 8.82
N SER A 56 -42.38 14.10 9.60
CA SER A 56 -42.11 13.90 11.02
C SER A 56 -42.25 15.23 11.74
N GLU A 57 -42.86 15.20 12.92
CA GLU A 57 -43.07 16.39 13.76
C GLU A 57 -41.80 16.78 14.53
N ASN A 58 -40.95 15.80 14.78
CA ASN A 58 -39.75 15.96 15.64
C ASN A 58 -38.48 16.39 14.89
N LEU A 59 -38.37 15.98 13.63
CA LEU A 59 -37.24 16.30 12.76
C LEU A 59 -37.68 16.27 11.30
N ASP A 60 -37.56 17.39 10.60
CA ASP A 60 -37.88 17.46 9.19
C ASP A 60 -37.00 16.50 8.37
N PRO A 61 -37.59 15.63 7.53
CA PRO A 61 -36.82 14.72 6.67
C PRO A 61 -35.78 15.43 5.77
N SER A 62 -36.11 16.63 5.28
CA SER A 62 -35.18 17.43 4.47
C SER A 62 -33.99 17.94 5.28
N GLU A 63 -34.22 18.28 6.56
CA GLU A 63 -33.15 18.64 7.48
C GLU A 63 -32.21 17.45 7.78
N ALA A 64 -32.79 16.26 7.97
CA ALA A 64 -32.04 15.05 8.18
C ALA A 64 -31.11 14.72 6.97
N ILE A 65 -31.63 14.79 5.75
CA ILE A 65 -30.87 14.61 4.52
C ILE A 65 -29.76 15.64 4.45
N SER A 66 -30.07 16.91 4.65
CA SER A 66 -29.10 18.02 4.58
C SER A 66 -27.97 17.88 5.63
N ALA A 67 -28.28 17.42 6.85
CA ALA A 67 -27.33 17.22 7.91
C ALA A 67 -26.32 16.10 7.57
N ILE A 68 -26.82 14.98 7.02
CA ILE A 68 -25.97 13.86 6.59
C ILE A 68 -25.05 14.29 5.45
N ARG A 69 -25.57 15.03 4.45
CA ARG A 69 -24.78 15.50 3.31
C ARG A 69 -23.71 16.51 3.71
N ARG A 70 -24.06 17.48 4.59
CA ARG A 70 -23.08 18.46 5.12
C ARG A 70 -21.91 17.80 5.85
N GLN A 71 -22.15 16.68 6.53
CA GLN A 71 -21.08 15.93 7.21
C GLN A 71 -20.34 14.94 6.28
N ALA A 72 -20.65 14.92 4.99
CA ALA A 72 -20.09 14.00 4.00
C ALA A 72 -20.16 12.52 4.42
N LYS A 73 -21.22 12.14 5.16
CA LYS A 73 -21.42 10.75 5.58
C LYS A 73 -21.94 9.93 4.41
N ASP A 74 -21.28 8.79 4.17
CA ASP A 74 -21.71 7.84 3.14
C ASP A 74 -22.79 6.91 3.69
N ILE A 75 -23.99 7.47 3.81
CA ILE A 75 -25.21 6.79 4.26
C ILE A 75 -26.24 6.94 3.15
N PRO A 76 -26.68 5.86 2.50
CA PRO A 76 -27.84 5.89 1.61
C PRO A 76 -29.08 6.34 2.35
N ILE A 77 -29.90 7.16 1.72
CA ILE A 77 -31.13 7.72 2.29
C ILE A 77 -32.29 7.35 1.37
N LEU A 78 -33.25 6.66 1.90
CA LEU A 78 -34.54 6.36 1.24
C LEU A 78 -35.62 7.23 1.85
N GLN A 79 -36.21 8.08 1.04
CA GLN A 79 -37.32 8.92 1.44
C GLN A 79 -38.65 8.20 1.14
N LEU A 80 -39.48 7.95 2.14
CA LEU A 80 -40.83 7.50 1.91
C LEU A 80 -41.70 8.71 1.58
N THR A 81 -42.63 8.55 0.63
CA THR A 81 -43.60 9.57 0.21
C THR A 81 -45.04 9.12 0.53
N ALA A 82 -45.93 10.05 0.77
CA ALA A 82 -47.34 9.72 1.04
C ALA A 82 -48.09 9.12 -0.15
N GLY A 83 -47.49 9.23 -1.35
CA GLY A 83 -48.03 8.71 -2.60
C GLY A 83 -47.00 8.79 -3.73
N THR A 84 -47.50 8.64 -4.97
CA THR A 84 -46.66 8.68 -6.18
C THR A 84 -46.54 10.07 -6.80
N ASP A 85 -46.58 11.12 -5.97
CA ASP A 85 -46.45 12.50 -6.44
C ASP A 85 -45.04 12.75 -6.96
N ALA A 86 -44.94 13.09 -8.24
CA ALA A 86 -43.66 13.31 -8.91
C ALA A 86 -42.89 14.53 -8.34
N GLU A 87 -43.60 15.52 -7.81
CA GLU A 87 -42.99 16.71 -7.22
C GLU A 87 -42.27 16.36 -5.92
N ALA A 88 -42.93 15.64 -5.01
CA ALA A 88 -42.36 15.18 -3.75
C ALA A 88 -41.15 14.21 -3.97
N ILE A 89 -41.26 13.33 -4.95
CA ILE A 89 -40.13 12.44 -5.34
C ILE A 89 -38.96 13.26 -5.85
N THR A 90 -39.19 14.20 -6.75
CA THR A 90 -38.15 15.04 -7.32
C THR A 90 -37.46 15.89 -6.26
N GLU A 91 -38.24 16.48 -5.35
CA GLU A 91 -37.70 17.28 -4.25
C GLU A 91 -36.77 16.45 -3.34
N ALA A 92 -37.19 15.26 -2.94
CA ALA A 92 -36.38 14.36 -2.11
C ALA A 92 -35.05 13.98 -2.79
N LEU A 93 -35.07 13.68 -4.08
CA LEU A 93 -33.87 13.37 -4.86
C LEU A 93 -32.95 14.59 -4.99
N MET A 94 -33.51 15.78 -5.22
CA MET A 94 -32.72 17.04 -5.29
C MET A 94 -32.07 17.38 -3.97
N LEU A 95 -32.70 17.06 -2.83
CA LEU A 95 -32.10 17.22 -1.51
C LEU A 95 -30.97 16.21 -1.22
N GLY A 96 -30.90 15.15 -2.01
CA GLY A 96 -29.81 14.16 -1.91
C GLY A 96 -30.26 12.79 -1.37
N ALA A 97 -31.53 12.47 -1.32
CA ALA A 97 -31.98 11.09 -1.14
C ALA A 97 -31.50 10.23 -2.33
N GLN A 98 -31.17 8.98 -2.10
CA GLN A 98 -30.78 8.03 -3.16
C GLN A 98 -32.00 7.54 -3.93
N ASP A 99 -33.15 7.43 -3.24
CA ASP A 99 -34.42 7.09 -3.88
C ASP A 99 -35.57 7.63 -3.04
N ALA A 100 -36.72 7.75 -3.67
CA ALA A 100 -37.95 8.17 -3.02
C ALA A 100 -39.10 7.22 -3.42
N LEU A 101 -39.82 6.67 -2.43
CA LEU A 101 -40.70 5.53 -2.57
C LEU A 101 -42.02 5.77 -1.88
N PRO A 102 -43.18 5.37 -2.46
CA PRO A 102 -44.45 5.42 -1.77
C PRO A 102 -44.45 4.57 -0.51
N GLN A 103 -44.99 5.09 0.57
CA GLN A 103 -45.17 4.34 1.81
C GLN A 103 -46.13 3.16 1.59
N GLY A 104 -45.80 1.99 2.14
CA GLY A 104 -46.60 0.77 2.01
C GLY A 104 -46.20 -0.15 0.88
N GLU A 105 -45.31 0.27 -0.01
CA GLU A 105 -44.73 -0.56 -1.09
C GLU A 105 -43.50 -1.37 -0.58
N ASP A 106 -43.80 -2.33 0.28
CA ASP A 106 -42.77 -3.08 1.05
C ASP A 106 -41.78 -3.85 0.17
N GLU A 107 -42.25 -4.51 -0.89
CA GLU A 107 -41.39 -5.24 -1.82
C GLU A 107 -40.44 -4.30 -2.56
N TRP A 108 -40.97 -3.14 -2.99
CA TRP A 108 -40.14 -2.13 -3.65
C TRP A 108 -39.13 -1.53 -2.71
N LEU A 109 -39.51 -1.19 -1.47
CA LEU A 109 -38.59 -0.70 -0.44
C LEU A 109 -37.41 -1.67 -0.20
N LEU A 110 -37.72 -2.97 -0.04
CA LEU A 110 -36.68 -3.99 0.14
C LEU A 110 -35.74 -4.10 -1.05
N LEU A 111 -36.26 -4.02 -2.27
CA LEU A 111 -35.49 -4.12 -3.49
C LEU A 111 -34.51 -2.96 -3.63
N VAL A 112 -34.99 -1.74 -3.39
CA VAL A 112 -34.16 -0.53 -3.42
C VAL A 112 -33.17 -0.49 -2.27
N ALA A 113 -33.58 -0.85 -1.06
CA ALA A 113 -32.70 -0.93 0.10
C ALA A 113 -31.54 -1.90 -0.14
N ASN A 114 -31.86 -3.09 -0.68
CA ASN A 114 -30.81 -4.09 -1.00
C ASN A 114 -29.84 -3.56 -2.07
N ARG A 115 -30.32 -2.89 -3.10
CA ARG A 115 -29.49 -2.25 -4.11
C ARG A 115 -28.55 -1.21 -3.49
N GLU A 116 -29.09 -0.32 -2.66
CA GLU A 116 -28.29 0.75 -2.05
C GLU A 116 -27.30 0.23 -1.00
N LEU A 117 -27.66 -0.83 -0.28
CA LEU A 117 -26.73 -1.51 0.63
C LEU A 117 -25.57 -2.17 -0.14
N ALA A 118 -25.86 -2.84 -1.25
CA ALA A 118 -24.82 -3.42 -2.11
C ALA A 118 -23.89 -2.33 -2.69
N ASN A 119 -24.46 -1.24 -3.19
CA ASN A 119 -23.71 -0.08 -3.66
C ASN A 119 -22.81 0.52 -2.56
N LEU A 120 -23.32 0.60 -1.32
CA LEU A 120 -22.55 1.09 -0.18
C LEU A 120 -21.36 0.17 0.16
N GLU A 121 -21.60 -1.14 0.16
CA GLU A 121 -20.54 -2.12 0.39
C GLU A 121 -19.44 -2.02 -0.68
N GLU A 122 -19.81 -1.90 -1.95
CA GLU A 122 -18.85 -1.72 -3.04
C GLU A 122 -18.04 -0.42 -2.89
N ARG A 123 -18.68 0.71 -2.58
CA ARG A 123 -17.98 1.97 -2.34
C ARG A 123 -17.02 1.89 -1.15
N ARG A 124 -17.41 1.23 -0.06
CA ARG A 124 -16.55 1.02 1.13
C ARG A 124 -15.38 0.10 0.82
N ALA A 125 -15.63 -1.00 0.11
CA ALA A 125 -14.58 -1.93 -0.32
C ALA A 125 -13.56 -1.24 -1.21
N ARG A 126 -14.02 -0.47 -2.19
CA ARG A 126 -13.16 0.32 -3.07
C ARG A 126 -12.29 1.32 -2.29
N ARG A 127 -12.89 2.11 -1.38
CA ARG A 127 -12.11 3.04 -0.54
C ARG A 127 -11.09 2.33 0.33
N SER A 128 -11.46 1.20 0.92
CA SER A 128 -10.54 0.39 1.73
C SER A 128 -9.37 -0.13 0.90
N ALA A 129 -9.64 -0.60 -0.32
CA ALA A 129 -8.60 -1.06 -1.24
C ALA A 129 -7.68 0.08 -1.68
N GLU A 130 -8.22 1.26 -1.98
CA GLU A 130 -7.44 2.45 -2.33
C GLU A 130 -6.51 2.90 -1.18
N VAL A 131 -7.01 2.87 0.07
CA VAL A 131 -6.18 3.19 1.26
C VAL A 131 -5.09 2.15 1.44
N ALA A 132 -5.44 0.85 1.37
CA ALA A 132 -4.47 -0.24 1.53
C ALA A 132 -3.38 -0.20 0.43
N LEU A 133 -3.76 0.14 -0.80
CA LEU A 133 -2.81 0.32 -1.89
C LEU A 133 -1.82 1.45 -1.59
N ARG A 134 -2.31 2.63 -1.23
CA ARG A 134 -1.46 3.78 -0.87
C ARG A 134 -0.52 3.49 0.29
N GLU A 135 -1.01 2.76 1.31
CA GLU A 135 -0.16 2.36 2.44
C GLU A 135 0.92 1.35 2.01
N ALA A 136 0.60 0.42 1.11
CA ALA A 136 1.55 -0.53 0.56
C ALA A 136 2.61 0.17 -0.31
N GLU A 137 2.21 1.09 -1.18
CA GLU A 137 3.11 1.92 -1.99
C GLU A 137 4.06 2.72 -1.11
N LYS A 138 3.54 3.43 -0.10
CA LYS A 138 4.36 4.18 0.85
C LYS A 138 5.34 3.30 1.61
N ARG A 139 4.91 2.10 2.00
CA ARG A 139 5.79 1.13 2.68
C ARG A 139 6.90 0.63 1.76
N CYS A 140 6.58 0.32 0.49
CA CYS A 140 7.59 -0.05 -0.50
C CYS A 140 8.61 1.07 -0.72
N GLN A 141 8.15 2.32 -0.86
CA GLN A 141 9.01 3.48 -1.00
C GLN A 141 9.97 3.62 0.20
N LEU A 142 9.45 3.57 1.41
CA LEU A 142 10.27 3.65 2.63
C LEU A 142 11.31 2.52 2.73
N LEU A 143 10.98 1.30 2.28
CA LEU A 143 11.93 0.19 2.25
C LEU A 143 13.05 0.42 1.23
N LEU A 144 12.75 0.95 0.06
CA LEU A 144 13.74 1.32 -0.95
C LEU A 144 14.65 2.45 -0.45
N ASP A 145 14.08 3.49 0.15
CA ASP A 145 14.83 4.64 0.67
C ASP A 145 15.68 4.31 1.90
N SER A 146 15.26 3.33 2.69
CA SER A 146 16.03 2.84 3.84
C SER A 146 17.09 1.79 3.48
N SER A 147 17.15 1.36 2.22
CA SER A 147 18.16 0.43 1.75
C SER A 147 19.55 1.06 1.81
N VAL A 148 20.51 0.31 2.32
CA VAL A 148 21.94 0.69 2.29
C VAL A 148 22.52 0.53 0.89
N ASP A 149 21.98 -0.41 0.10
CA ASP A 149 22.39 -0.59 -1.29
C ASP A 149 21.86 0.55 -2.16
N ALA A 150 22.71 1.09 -3.03
CA ALA A 150 22.33 2.10 -4.02
C ALA A 150 21.54 1.43 -5.15
N ILE A 151 20.25 1.78 -5.27
CA ILE A 151 19.31 1.15 -6.19
C ILE A 151 18.78 2.19 -7.18
N ALA A 152 18.80 1.84 -8.47
CA ALA A 152 18.12 2.61 -9.52
C ALA A 152 17.31 1.69 -10.43
N TYR A 153 16.25 2.23 -11.05
CA TYR A 153 15.56 1.61 -12.17
C TYR A 153 15.86 2.39 -13.45
N VAL A 154 16.15 1.63 -14.51
CA VAL A 154 16.58 2.18 -15.79
C VAL A 154 15.72 1.59 -16.90
N HIS A 155 15.12 2.44 -17.73
CA HIS A 155 14.37 2.08 -18.92
C HIS A 155 15.03 2.71 -20.14
N ASP A 156 15.31 1.91 -21.16
CA ASP A 156 16.03 2.34 -22.39
C ASP A 156 17.33 3.11 -22.13
N GLY A 157 18.02 2.77 -21.03
CA GLY A 157 19.27 3.41 -20.63
C GLY A 157 19.12 4.72 -19.85
N MET A 158 17.88 5.16 -19.57
CA MET A 158 17.55 6.38 -18.82
C MET A 158 17.09 6.04 -17.43
N HIS A 159 17.49 6.83 -16.42
CA HIS A 159 16.98 6.67 -15.07
C HIS A 159 15.50 7.02 -15.00
N ILE A 160 14.71 6.14 -14.39
CA ILE A 160 13.29 6.38 -14.07
C ILE A 160 13.04 6.42 -12.56
N TYR A 161 13.99 5.94 -11.78
CA TYR A 161 13.97 5.98 -10.32
C TYR A 161 15.37 5.81 -9.76
N ALA A 162 15.67 6.45 -8.64
CA ALA A 162 16.84 6.23 -7.82
C ALA A 162 16.48 6.37 -6.33
N ASN A 163 16.98 5.45 -5.47
CA ASN A 163 16.80 5.58 -4.04
C ASN A 163 17.83 6.56 -3.43
N ARG A 164 17.62 6.91 -2.17
CA ARG A 164 18.49 7.85 -1.45
C ARG A 164 19.96 7.43 -1.46
N ALA A 165 20.25 6.15 -1.24
CA ALA A 165 21.62 5.64 -1.24
C ALA A 165 22.30 5.80 -2.63
N TYR A 166 21.55 5.70 -3.73
CA TYR A 166 22.05 5.95 -5.08
C TYR A 166 22.38 7.42 -5.30
N LEU A 167 21.52 8.32 -4.85
CA LEU A 167 21.76 9.78 -4.92
C LEU A 167 23.01 10.15 -4.14
N GLU A 168 23.12 9.71 -2.88
CA GLU A 168 24.27 9.96 -2.01
C GLU A 168 25.58 9.38 -2.59
N LEU A 169 25.50 8.19 -3.21
CA LEU A 169 26.65 7.56 -3.85
C LEU A 169 27.22 8.40 -4.99
N PHE A 170 26.34 8.98 -5.82
CA PHE A 170 26.74 9.80 -6.98
C PHE A 170 26.81 11.30 -6.70
N GLY A 171 26.42 11.74 -5.48
CA GLY A 171 26.51 13.14 -5.05
C GLY A 171 25.41 14.02 -5.60
N TYR A 172 24.22 13.49 -5.79
CA TYR A 172 23.02 14.25 -6.17
C TYR A 172 22.13 14.45 -4.94
N ASP A 173 21.47 15.60 -4.88
CA ASP A 173 20.60 15.96 -3.76
C ASP A 173 19.14 15.51 -3.99
N ASP A 174 18.68 15.49 -5.25
CA ASP A 174 17.31 15.19 -5.61
C ASP A 174 17.22 14.13 -6.73
N VAL A 175 16.15 13.34 -6.70
CA VAL A 175 15.86 12.35 -7.76
C VAL A 175 15.56 13.03 -9.10
N GLU A 176 14.99 14.22 -9.07
CA GLU A 176 14.67 15.00 -10.27
C GLU A 176 15.93 15.34 -11.10
N ASP A 177 17.10 15.43 -10.46
CA ASP A 177 18.38 15.66 -11.14
C ASP A 177 18.84 14.45 -11.97
N LEU A 178 18.39 13.26 -11.60
CA LEU A 178 18.73 12.00 -12.28
C LEU A 178 17.63 11.51 -13.22
N GLU A 179 16.39 11.91 -12.99
CA GLU A 179 15.26 11.47 -13.82
C GLU A 179 15.45 11.89 -15.28
N GLY A 180 15.39 10.91 -16.19
CA GLY A 180 15.66 11.12 -17.60
C GLY A 180 17.15 11.29 -17.97
N MET A 181 18.07 11.22 -16.99
CA MET A 181 19.51 11.23 -17.27
C MET A 181 19.94 9.87 -17.79
N PRO A 182 20.73 9.80 -18.88
CA PRO A 182 21.30 8.54 -19.36
C PRO A 182 22.27 7.95 -18.31
N MET A 183 22.12 6.67 -18.01
CA MET A 183 23.00 5.98 -17.04
C MET A 183 24.48 6.04 -17.45
N ILE A 184 24.75 6.14 -18.77
CA ILE A 184 26.12 6.23 -19.29
C ILE A 184 26.86 7.49 -18.84
N ASP A 185 26.14 8.56 -18.48
CA ASP A 185 26.72 9.82 -18.05
C ASP A 185 27.33 9.71 -16.63
N LEU A 186 26.88 8.72 -15.86
CA LEU A 186 27.48 8.36 -14.56
C LEU A 186 28.63 7.36 -14.66
N ILE A 187 29.04 6.98 -15.87
CA ILE A 187 30.15 6.04 -16.10
C ILE A 187 31.38 6.80 -16.55
N SER A 188 32.55 6.43 -16.00
CA SER A 188 33.82 7.03 -16.37
C SER A 188 34.09 6.89 -17.88
N GLY A 189 34.67 7.92 -18.50
CA GLY A 189 34.93 7.95 -19.95
C GLY A 189 35.72 6.73 -20.45
N THR A 190 36.59 6.15 -19.61
CA THR A 190 37.36 4.94 -19.93
C THR A 190 36.50 3.69 -20.06
N ASP A 191 35.40 3.61 -19.30
CA ASP A 191 34.51 2.44 -19.25
C ASP A 191 33.26 2.57 -20.09
N GLN A 192 32.93 3.76 -20.61
CA GLN A 192 31.70 4.01 -21.37
C GLN A 192 31.51 3.06 -22.56
N SER A 193 32.56 2.79 -23.34
CA SER A 193 32.48 1.88 -24.49
C SER A 193 32.14 0.45 -24.07
N ARG A 194 32.75 -0.02 -22.98
CA ARG A 194 32.50 -1.33 -22.38
C ARG A 194 31.09 -1.41 -21.82
N PHE A 195 30.63 -0.36 -21.16
CA PHE A 195 29.30 -0.25 -20.60
C PHE A 195 28.19 -0.26 -21.68
N LYS A 196 28.37 0.49 -22.76
CA LYS A 196 27.46 0.46 -23.94
C LYS A 196 27.31 -0.93 -24.53
N THR A 197 28.44 -1.62 -24.71
CA THR A 197 28.45 -2.99 -25.24
C THR A 197 27.74 -3.95 -24.29
N PHE A 198 27.98 -3.80 -23.00
CA PHE A 198 27.32 -4.61 -21.97
C PHE A 198 25.80 -4.40 -21.97
N LEU A 199 25.30 -3.15 -21.93
CA LEU A 199 23.84 -2.88 -21.94
C LEU A 199 23.16 -3.42 -23.20
N LYS A 200 23.80 -3.27 -24.37
CA LYS A 200 23.26 -3.81 -25.63
C LYS A 200 23.14 -5.34 -25.59
N ASN A 201 24.11 -6.02 -25.03
CA ASN A 201 24.09 -7.48 -24.89
C ASN A 201 23.11 -7.91 -23.80
N TYR A 202 23.00 -7.14 -22.71
CA TYR A 202 22.12 -7.44 -21.59
C TYR A 202 20.63 -7.43 -22.00
N GLN A 203 20.20 -6.55 -22.90
CA GLN A 203 18.84 -6.54 -23.43
C GLN A 203 18.42 -7.84 -24.12
N SER A 204 19.39 -8.63 -24.59
CA SER A 204 19.18 -9.94 -25.21
C SER A 204 19.46 -11.13 -24.29
N MET A 205 19.88 -10.87 -23.03
CA MET A 205 20.14 -11.91 -22.02
C MET A 205 18.94 -12.11 -21.10
N GLU A 206 18.65 -13.35 -20.77
CA GLU A 206 17.70 -13.67 -19.70
C GLU A 206 18.46 -13.82 -18.38
N GLY A 207 18.08 -13.03 -17.35
CA GLY A 207 18.61 -13.16 -15.99
C GLY A 207 19.43 -11.97 -15.50
N SER A 208 20.15 -12.18 -14.41
CA SER A 208 20.98 -11.16 -13.75
C SER A 208 22.41 -11.17 -14.30
N ALA A 209 23.06 -10.01 -14.34
CA ALA A 209 24.44 -9.86 -14.74
C ALA A 209 25.18 -8.84 -13.86
N GLU A 210 26.50 -8.96 -13.78
CA GLU A 210 27.34 -8.03 -13.05
C GLU A 210 28.35 -7.33 -13.96
N LEU A 211 28.63 -6.08 -13.66
CA LEU A 211 29.67 -5.30 -14.32
C LEU A 211 30.42 -4.45 -13.28
N ALA A 212 31.74 -4.60 -13.24
CA ALA A 212 32.61 -3.68 -12.50
C ALA A 212 33.05 -2.55 -13.45
N CYS A 213 32.82 -1.30 -13.09
CA CYS A 213 33.24 -0.12 -13.87
C CYS A 213 33.46 1.09 -12.97
N GLY A 214 34.14 2.10 -13.51
CA GLY A 214 34.30 3.39 -12.86
C GLY A 214 33.00 4.20 -12.96
N GLY A 215 32.51 4.71 -11.83
CA GLY A 215 31.43 5.72 -11.76
C GLY A 215 32.02 7.13 -11.72
N VAL A 216 31.21 8.12 -12.09
CA VAL A 216 31.53 9.55 -11.99
C VAL A 216 30.44 10.23 -11.17
N ARG A 217 30.85 10.94 -10.13
CA ARG A 217 29.96 11.72 -9.26
C ARG A 217 29.64 13.09 -9.87
N ALA A 218 28.64 13.76 -9.32
CA ALA A 218 28.24 15.11 -9.73
C ALA A 218 29.38 16.14 -9.60
N ASP A 219 30.30 15.98 -8.64
CA ASP A 219 31.48 16.83 -8.43
C ASP A 219 32.66 16.47 -9.37
N GLY A 220 32.52 15.42 -10.19
CA GLY A 220 33.53 14.93 -11.11
C GLY A 220 34.48 13.90 -10.53
N ASP A 221 34.35 13.55 -9.25
CA ASP A 221 35.14 12.50 -8.63
C ASP A 221 34.78 11.14 -9.18
N THR A 222 35.78 10.26 -9.29
CA THR A 222 35.59 8.90 -9.78
C THR A 222 35.56 7.88 -8.64
N LEU A 223 34.65 6.92 -8.72
CA LEU A 223 34.54 5.84 -7.77
C LEU A 223 34.53 4.48 -8.50
N LYS A 224 35.09 3.46 -7.87
CA LYS A 224 34.99 2.09 -8.38
C LYS A 224 33.68 1.49 -7.92
N THR A 225 32.88 0.99 -8.87
CA THR A 225 31.57 0.41 -8.60
C THR A 225 31.50 -1.02 -9.11
N ARG A 226 30.72 -1.83 -8.41
CA ARG A 226 30.24 -3.11 -8.87
C ARG A 226 28.73 -3.00 -9.02
N MET A 227 28.27 -3.07 -10.25
CA MET A 227 26.86 -2.93 -10.62
C MET A 227 26.27 -4.30 -10.88
N HIS A 228 25.16 -4.60 -10.23
CA HIS A 228 24.36 -5.79 -10.46
C HIS A 228 23.08 -5.40 -11.18
N PHE A 229 22.82 -6.02 -12.33
CA PHE A 229 21.69 -5.77 -13.21
C PHE A 229 20.70 -6.94 -13.09
N SER A 230 19.42 -6.65 -12.92
CA SER A 230 18.36 -7.65 -12.91
C SER A 230 17.12 -7.12 -13.61
N PRO A 231 16.37 -7.99 -14.32
CA PRO A 231 15.10 -7.58 -14.92
C PRO A 231 14.10 -7.22 -13.81
N ALA A 232 13.36 -6.15 -14.03
CA ALA A 232 12.35 -5.62 -13.11
C ALA A 232 11.17 -5.05 -13.90
N ALA A 233 10.15 -4.60 -13.17
CA ALA A 233 9.07 -3.79 -13.70
C ALA A 233 8.84 -2.59 -12.77
N TYR A 234 8.61 -1.43 -13.34
CA TYR A 234 8.28 -0.19 -12.63
C TYR A 234 7.05 0.43 -13.31
N ASP A 235 6.01 0.72 -12.53
CA ASP A 235 4.69 1.18 -13.03
C ASP A 235 4.07 0.30 -14.14
N GLY A 236 4.35 -1.02 -14.06
CA GLY A 236 3.85 -1.99 -15.03
C GLY A 236 4.66 -2.08 -16.32
N GLU A 237 5.68 -1.24 -16.50
CA GLU A 237 6.57 -1.30 -17.64
C GLU A 237 7.86 -2.08 -17.34
N PRO A 238 8.36 -2.90 -18.27
CA PRO A 238 9.60 -3.63 -18.06
C PRO A 238 10.79 -2.67 -18.02
N CYS A 239 11.64 -2.85 -17.01
CA CYS A 239 12.84 -2.04 -16.79
C CYS A 239 13.99 -2.91 -16.28
N ILE A 240 15.12 -2.29 -16.02
CA ILE A 240 16.29 -2.92 -15.42
C ILE A 240 16.50 -2.33 -14.03
N GLN A 241 16.53 -3.17 -13.01
CA GLN A 241 17.00 -2.77 -11.69
C GLN A 241 18.53 -2.83 -11.69
N VAL A 242 19.14 -1.77 -11.21
CA VAL A 242 20.58 -1.65 -11.02
C VAL A 242 20.87 -1.46 -9.53
N VAL A 243 21.60 -2.41 -8.96
CA VAL A 243 22.07 -2.32 -7.57
C VAL A 243 23.58 -2.10 -7.60
N ILE A 244 24.03 -1.02 -6.98
CA ILE A 244 25.46 -0.66 -6.96
C ILE A 244 26.01 -0.78 -5.54
N ARG A 245 27.15 -1.45 -5.41
CA ARG A 245 27.93 -1.49 -4.20
C ARG A 245 29.28 -0.79 -4.44
N ALA A 246 29.62 0.17 -3.59
CA ALA A 246 30.93 0.78 -3.62
C ALA A 246 31.99 -0.24 -3.16
N GLU A 247 33.08 -0.40 -3.92
CA GLU A 247 34.12 -1.37 -3.55
C GLU A 247 34.83 -1.03 -2.21
N ASN A 248 34.71 0.22 -1.75
CA ASN A 248 35.30 0.63 -0.47
C ASN A 248 34.55 0.05 0.76
N ASP A 249 33.23 -0.22 0.63
CA ASP A 249 32.44 -0.81 1.71
C ASP A 249 32.80 -2.29 1.96
N SER A 250 33.28 -3.01 0.94
CA SER A 250 33.64 -4.41 1.11
C SER A 250 34.86 -4.60 2.03
N ALA A 251 35.83 -3.67 2.04
CA ALA A 251 37.01 -3.74 2.90
C ALA A 251 36.69 -3.34 4.36
N GLU A 252 35.77 -2.41 4.54
CA GLU A 252 35.34 -1.96 5.87
C GLU A 252 34.36 -2.95 6.51
N LEU A 253 33.40 -3.50 5.72
CA LEU A 253 32.56 -4.62 6.13
C LEU A 253 33.37 -5.92 6.37
N GLN A 254 34.41 -6.16 5.61
CA GLN A 254 35.31 -7.27 5.88
C GLN A 254 36.11 -7.06 7.18
N LYS A 255 36.60 -5.84 7.45
CA LYS A 255 37.21 -5.49 8.75
C LYS A 255 36.20 -5.58 9.91
N LEU A 256 34.97 -5.11 9.72
CA LEU A 256 33.90 -5.25 10.72
C LEU A 256 33.51 -6.71 10.94
N ARG A 257 33.49 -7.54 9.90
CA ARG A 257 33.28 -8.99 10.01
C ARG A 257 34.45 -9.67 10.70
N GLU A 258 35.71 -9.29 10.41
CA GLU A 258 36.89 -9.80 11.08
C GLU A 258 36.88 -9.42 12.58
N ILE A 259 36.55 -8.19 12.92
CA ILE A 259 36.39 -7.74 14.32
C ILE A 259 35.21 -8.45 15.01
N SER A 260 34.12 -8.66 14.32
CA SER A 260 32.92 -9.38 14.83
C SER A 260 33.11 -10.89 14.88
N SER A 261 34.09 -11.46 14.19
CA SER A 261 34.37 -12.89 14.18
C SER A 261 35.30 -13.35 15.32
N GLN A 262 35.94 -12.43 16.02
CA GLN A 262 36.88 -12.73 17.11
C GLN A 262 36.30 -12.40 18.48
N ASP A 263 36.70 -13.15 19.48
CA ASP A 263 36.46 -12.85 20.88
C ASP A 263 37.35 -11.69 21.32
N PRO A 264 36.79 -10.58 21.88
CA PRO A 264 37.54 -9.36 22.18
C PRO A 264 38.57 -9.53 23.32
N VAL A 265 38.53 -10.60 24.07
CA VAL A 265 39.44 -10.86 25.20
C VAL A 265 40.60 -11.73 24.75
N THR A 266 40.32 -12.75 23.95
CA THR A 266 41.34 -13.77 23.58
C THR A 266 41.93 -13.59 22.18
N GLY A 267 41.25 -12.81 21.32
CA GLY A 267 41.61 -12.66 19.90
C GLY A 267 41.39 -13.92 19.03
N LEU A 268 40.82 -14.97 19.61
CA LEU A 268 40.47 -16.20 18.90
C LEU A 268 39.07 -16.03 18.23
N LEU A 269 38.74 -16.93 17.30
CA LEU A 269 37.39 -16.96 16.70
C LEU A 269 36.35 -17.09 17.80
N ASN A 270 35.31 -16.26 17.73
CA ASN A 270 34.18 -16.44 18.60
C ASN A 270 33.42 -17.75 18.26
N ARG A 271 32.52 -18.18 19.13
CA ARG A 271 31.82 -19.45 19.00
C ARG A 271 31.13 -19.61 17.64
N ASN A 272 30.45 -18.57 17.14
CA ASN A 272 29.68 -18.64 15.89
C ASN A 272 30.60 -18.80 14.69
N SER A 273 31.62 -17.99 14.58
CA SER A 273 32.63 -18.06 13.50
C SER A 273 33.43 -19.36 13.54
N PHE A 274 33.68 -19.90 14.74
CA PHE A 274 34.33 -21.20 14.87
C PHE A 274 33.44 -22.36 14.38
N LEU A 275 32.13 -22.31 14.63
CA LEU A 275 31.18 -23.29 14.12
C LEU A 275 31.10 -23.28 12.59
N GLU A 276 31.07 -22.08 11.97
CA GLU A 276 31.11 -21.94 10.50
C GLU A 276 32.39 -22.58 9.89
N VAL A 277 33.54 -22.42 10.54
CA VAL A 277 34.78 -23.06 10.10
C VAL A 277 34.72 -24.58 10.21
N ILE A 278 34.08 -25.11 11.27
CA ILE A 278 33.84 -26.55 11.43
C ILE A 278 32.95 -27.07 10.32
N ASP A 279 31.81 -26.42 10.08
CA ASP A 279 30.83 -26.82 9.07
C ASP A 279 31.50 -26.85 7.67
N ALA A 280 32.25 -25.82 7.31
CA ALA A 280 33.00 -25.78 6.06
C ALA A 280 34.11 -26.85 5.99
N ALA A 281 34.71 -27.23 7.10
CA ALA A 281 35.72 -28.32 7.15
C ALA A 281 35.05 -29.71 6.99
N VAL A 282 33.88 -29.89 7.60
CA VAL A 282 33.05 -31.13 7.47
C VAL A 282 32.59 -31.28 6.01
N GLU A 283 32.09 -30.24 5.39
CA GLU A 283 31.71 -30.29 3.97
C GLU A 283 32.87 -30.64 3.04
N ARG A 284 34.04 -30.08 3.28
CA ARG A 284 35.26 -30.42 2.51
C ARG A 284 35.72 -31.87 2.75
N ALA A 285 35.59 -32.37 3.99
CA ALA A 285 35.89 -33.74 4.31
C ALA A 285 34.95 -34.72 3.59
N ILE A 286 33.64 -34.39 3.55
CA ILE A 286 32.63 -35.23 2.90
C ILE A 286 32.73 -35.16 1.37
N ASN A 287 32.85 -33.97 0.79
CA ASN A 287 32.78 -33.78 -0.67
C ASN A 287 34.12 -33.95 -1.39
N ALA A 288 35.23 -33.61 -0.76
CA ALA A 288 36.56 -33.64 -1.36
C ALA A 288 37.51 -34.69 -0.75
N GLY A 289 37.06 -35.48 0.23
CA GLY A 289 37.88 -36.52 0.89
C GLY A 289 39.05 -35.96 1.66
N GLN A 290 39.08 -34.70 2.03
CA GLN A 290 40.17 -34.08 2.80
C GLN A 290 39.99 -34.41 4.29
N PRO A 291 40.96 -35.04 4.95
CA PRO A 291 40.86 -35.36 6.36
C PRO A 291 40.85 -34.09 7.21
N ALA A 292 39.93 -34.01 8.15
CA ALA A 292 39.84 -32.96 9.14
C ALA A 292 39.91 -33.56 10.55
N SER A 293 40.53 -32.86 11.51
CA SER A 293 40.63 -33.27 12.91
C SER A 293 40.23 -32.10 13.80
N LEU A 294 39.45 -32.40 14.84
CA LEU A 294 39.03 -31.43 15.85
C LEU A 294 39.55 -31.88 17.20
N ALA A 295 40.24 -31.00 17.94
CA ALA A 295 40.67 -31.22 19.29
C ALA A 295 39.89 -30.29 20.25
N TYR A 296 39.29 -30.86 21.29
CA TYR A 296 38.70 -30.11 22.38
C TYR A 296 39.61 -30.19 23.61
N ILE A 297 40.05 -29.05 24.08
CA ILE A 297 40.96 -28.94 25.26
C ILE A 297 40.18 -28.17 26.33
N ARG A 298 39.98 -28.74 27.48
CA ARG A 298 39.47 -28.09 28.66
C ARG A 298 40.65 -27.66 29.56
N VAL A 299 40.75 -26.35 29.75
CA VAL A 299 41.70 -25.74 30.70
C VAL A 299 41.05 -25.60 32.07
#